data_f9b9bf55a9fee4b703b0887cbf96b20f
#
_entry.id   f9b9bf55a9fee4b703b0887cbf96b20f
#
_cell.length_a   1.000
_cell.length_b   1.000
_cell.length_c   1.000
_cell.angle_alpha   90.00
_cell.angle_beta   90.00
_cell.angle_gamma   90.00
#
_symmetry.space_group_name_H-M   'P 1'
#
loop_
_entity.id
_entity.type
_entity.pdbx_description
1 polymer ?
#
loop_
_entity_poly.entity_id
_entity_poly.type
_entity_poly.pdbx_seq_one_letter_code
_entity_poly.pdbx_strand_id
1 'polypeptide(L)'
;MRLGVETGQDKVTAVNFIQTRQLAITHNLYFPRAIPRVAWLPAEWRENFKSVLGFTVANTERRELFNLSSYSAAWGYDFRHKNALFTVRLPNIEYNAIARRPKLDQLIANNGLLKNIFADGLISSITVGVLLTQQQRNRITNIRFNIEESGLLTGMIRQPLLDSQLFRFVKIDLDLSTKIQIRRSALAMRFFAGAGYEFDNTVNPNKRYNLPLYRQYFAGGPNSMRAWALRKLGPGSSIQSYGNTGLPERYGDLQLEANLEYRFPLFSVAGCKVNGALFSDIGNIWYVKQAPGRQREEVFSLQRLGKDIAIGVGTGLRIDFTYFVIRLDYSAKAKDPSPAPVNAAFQNKWFGYPKWKDMDQFQLGINYPFIL
;
A
#
# COMPACT_ATOMS: atom_id res chain seq x y z
N MET A 1 11.92 8.83 -14.96
CA MET A 1 12.76 8.44 -13.80
C MET A 1 12.02 8.81 -12.52
N ARG A 2 11.94 7.89 -11.56
CA ARG A 2 11.32 8.14 -10.25
C ARG A 2 12.33 7.81 -9.16
N LEU A 3 12.56 8.75 -8.27
CA LEU A 3 13.34 8.55 -7.04
C LEU A 3 12.37 8.50 -5.88
N GLY A 4 12.48 7.50 -5.04
CA GLY A 4 11.70 7.37 -3.81
C GLY A 4 12.64 7.18 -2.62
N VAL A 5 12.39 7.92 -1.55
CA VAL A 5 13.06 7.74 -0.27
C VAL A 5 11.98 7.65 0.79
N GLU A 6 11.97 6.58 1.55
CA GLU A 6 11.12 6.45 2.73
C GLU A 6 11.95 6.72 3.96
N THR A 7 11.51 7.70 4.72
CA THR A 7 12.11 8.07 5.99
C THR A 7 11.17 7.70 7.13
N GLY A 8 11.70 7.26 8.24
CA GLY A 8 10.89 6.97 9.41
C GLY A 8 11.79 6.91 10.64
N GLN A 9 11.32 7.45 11.73
CA GLN A 9 11.95 7.31 13.02
C GLN A 9 11.19 6.24 13.81
N ASP A 10 11.84 5.12 14.06
CA ASP A 10 11.31 4.11 14.97
C ASP A 10 11.89 4.37 16.37
N LYS A 11 11.02 4.71 17.32
CA LYS A 11 11.43 4.98 18.70
C LYS A 11 11.90 3.73 19.44
N VAL A 12 11.57 2.54 18.93
CA VAL A 12 11.88 1.25 19.59
C VAL A 12 13.18 0.64 19.06
N THR A 13 13.46 0.82 17.78
CA THR A 13 14.72 0.40 17.17
C THR A 13 15.44 1.65 16.71
N ALA A 14 16.64 1.93 17.23
CA ALA A 14 17.46 3.08 16.83
C ALA A 14 17.91 2.99 15.36
N VAL A 15 16.94 2.82 14.45
CA VAL A 15 17.18 2.63 13.02
C VAL A 15 17.35 3.99 12.34
N ASN A 16 18.33 4.04 11.47
CA ASN A 16 18.67 5.20 10.65
C ASN A 16 17.43 5.84 10.00
N PHE A 17 17.44 7.16 9.91
CA PHE A 17 16.39 8.01 9.34
C PHE A 17 15.89 7.56 7.95
N ILE A 18 16.79 7.06 7.09
CA ILE A 18 16.45 6.51 5.77
C ILE A 18 16.30 4.99 5.89
N GLN A 19 15.08 4.48 5.72
CA GLN A 19 14.76 3.05 5.79
C GLN A 19 14.76 2.37 4.43
N THR A 20 14.29 3.07 3.40
CA THR A 20 14.17 2.54 2.04
C THR A 20 14.68 3.55 1.03
N ARG A 21 15.41 3.07 0.03
CA ARG A 21 15.75 3.82 -1.17
C ARG A 21 15.17 3.10 -2.37
N GLN A 22 14.49 3.82 -3.23
CA GLN A 22 13.94 3.29 -4.47
C GLN A 22 14.38 4.11 -5.66
N LEU A 23 14.89 3.44 -6.67
CA LEU A 23 15.15 4.00 -7.99
C LEU A 23 14.32 3.23 -9.00
N ALA A 24 13.54 3.92 -9.81
CA ALA A 24 12.79 3.30 -10.89
C ALA A 24 12.92 4.13 -12.18
N ILE A 25 13.15 3.42 -13.28
CA ILE A 25 13.17 3.98 -14.63
C ILE A 25 12.06 3.30 -15.40
N THR A 26 11.12 4.10 -15.89
CA THR A 26 10.00 3.62 -16.70
C THR A 26 10.05 4.29 -18.06
N HIS A 27 9.92 3.49 -19.11
CA HIS A 27 9.80 3.94 -20.50
C HIS A 27 8.47 3.45 -21.07
N ASN A 28 7.64 4.36 -21.57
CA ASN A 28 6.36 4.05 -22.18
C ASN A 28 6.32 4.54 -23.61
N LEU A 29 5.96 3.65 -24.52
CA LEU A 29 5.67 3.95 -25.93
C LEU A 29 4.14 3.96 -26.10
N TYR A 30 3.64 5.08 -26.59
CA TYR A 30 2.21 5.27 -26.85
C TYR A 30 1.92 5.23 -28.33
N PHE A 31 1.00 4.37 -28.73
CA PHE A 31 0.49 4.29 -30.10
C PHE A 31 -0.91 4.92 -30.12
N PRO A 32 -1.18 5.86 -31.03
CA PRO A 32 -2.45 6.62 -31.03
C PRO A 32 -3.66 5.80 -31.52
N ARG A 33 -3.54 4.49 -31.61
CA ARG A 33 -4.58 3.57 -32.05
C ARG A 33 -4.55 2.31 -31.22
N ALA A 34 -5.69 1.58 -31.18
CA ALA A 34 -5.73 0.23 -30.61
C ALA A 34 -4.97 -0.76 -31.52
N ILE A 35 -3.93 -1.41 -31.00
CA ILE A 35 -3.15 -2.46 -31.66
C ILE A 35 -3.07 -3.66 -30.70
N PRO A 36 -3.60 -4.86 -31.06
CA PRO A 36 -4.51 -5.11 -32.18
C PRO A 36 -5.84 -4.35 -32.07
N ARG A 37 -6.55 -4.25 -33.19
CA ARG A 37 -7.84 -3.55 -33.23
C ARG A 37 -8.87 -4.26 -32.36
N VAL A 38 -9.55 -3.51 -31.51
CA VAL A 38 -10.59 -3.99 -30.59
C VAL A 38 -11.95 -3.76 -31.24
N ALA A 39 -12.25 -4.56 -32.29
CA ALA A 39 -13.44 -4.34 -33.14
C ALA A 39 -14.78 -4.57 -32.41
N TRP A 40 -14.79 -5.38 -31.34
CA TRP A 40 -15.98 -5.72 -30.56
C TRP A 40 -16.43 -4.60 -29.60
N LEU A 41 -15.60 -3.57 -29.38
CA LEU A 41 -15.97 -2.43 -28.56
C LEU A 41 -16.81 -1.41 -29.35
N PRO A 42 -17.80 -0.74 -28.70
CA PRO A 42 -18.58 0.33 -29.31
C PRO A 42 -17.68 1.44 -29.92
N ALA A 43 -18.12 2.05 -31.02
CA ALA A 43 -17.35 3.08 -31.72
C ALA A 43 -16.95 4.24 -30.80
N GLU A 44 -17.85 4.70 -29.95
CA GLU A 44 -17.65 5.78 -28.98
C GLU A 44 -16.50 5.53 -28.00
N TRP A 45 -16.22 4.27 -27.67
CA TRP A 45 -15.12 3.88 -26.82
C TRP A 45 -13.79 3.81 -27.55
N ARG A 46 -13.83 3.55 -28.88
CA ARG A 46 -12.63 3.38 -29.71
C ARG A 46 -11.92 4.70 -30.07
N GLU A 47 -12.61 5.82 -30.03
CA GLU A 47 -12.06 7.12 -30.46
C GLU A 47 -10.86 7.58 -29.62
N ASN A 48 -10.82 7.23 -28.33
CA ASN A 48 -9.80 7.68 -27.38
C ASN A 48 -8.84 6.56 -26.95
N PHE A 49 -8.76 5.48 -27.73
CA PHE A 49 -7.87 4.37 -27.42
C PHE A 49 -6.42 4.68 -27.78
N LYS A 50 -5.54 4.35 -26.83
CA LYS A 50 -4.10 4.32 -27.03
C LYS A 50 -3.58 2.95 -26.64
N SER A 51 -2.76 2.34 -27.48
CA SER A 51 -1.97 1.19 -27.05
C SER A 51 -0.71 1.66 -26.36
N VAL A 52 -0.29 0.95 -25.34
CA VAL A 52 0.86 1.30 -24.51
C VAL A 52 1.76 0.08 -24.39
N LEU A 53 3.04 0.27 -24.73
CA LEU A 53 4.10 -0.69 -24.41
C LEU A 53 4.98 -0.05 -23.34
N GLY A 54 4.98 -0.64 -22.14
CA GLY A 54 5.72 -0.14 -21.00
C GLY A 54 6.85 -1.08 -20.60
N PHE A 55 8.01 -0.50 -20.27
CA PHE A 55 9.14 -1.20 -19.65
C PHE A 55 9.51 -0.47 -18.37
N THR A 56 9.71 -1.22 -17.30
CA THR A 56 10.17 -0.65 -16.02
C THR A 56 11.31 -1.49 -15.45
N VAL A 57 12.35 -0.80 -15.00
CA VAL A 57 13.41 -1.36 -14.18
C VAL A 57 13.41 -0.59 -12.87
N ALA A 58 13.28 -1.30 -11.78
CA ALA A 58 13.27 -0.71 -10.44
C ALA A 58 14.21 -1.45 -9.52
N ASN A 59 14.86 -0.70 -8.64
CA ASN A 59 15.65 -1.24 -7.56
C ASN A 59 15.17 -0.61 -6.25
N THR A 60 14.85 -1.44 -5.27
CA THR A 60 14.41 -1.01 -3.94
C THR A 60 15.32 -1.61 -2.90
N GLU A 61 16.16 -0.78 -2.33
CA GLU A 61 17.01 -1.16 -1.22
C GLU A 61 16.26 -0.97 0.10
N ARG A 62 16.09 -2.07 0.82
CA ARG A 62 15.64 -2.10 2.22
C ARG A 62 16.85 -2.27 3.10
N ARG A 63 17.24 -1.22 3.78
CA ARG A 63 18.43 -1.21 4.60
C ARG A 63 18.37 -2.34 5.64
N GLU A 64 19.44 -3.12 5.75
CA GLU A 64 19.60 -4.28 6.64
C GLU A 64 18.80 -5.55 6.27
N LEU A 65 17.76 -5.48 5.43
CA LEU A 65 16.92 -6.64 5.13
C LEU A 65 17.20 -7.25 3.75
N PHE A 66 17.01 -6.47 2.68
CA PHE A 66 17.13 -6.98 1.32
C PHE A 66 17.33 -5.88 0.29
N ASN A 67 17.69 -6.29 -0.91
CA ASN A 67 17.64 -5.49 -2.12
C ASN A 67 16.72 -6.18 -3.12
N LEU A 68 15.67 -5.49 -3.58
CA LEU A 68 14.69 -5.97 -4.55
C LEU A 68 14.95 -5.32 -5.91
N SER A 69 15.28 -6.13 -6.90
CA SER A 69 15.36 -5.73 -8.30
C SER A 69 14.13 -6.22 -9.05
N SER A 70 13.40 -5.31 -9.67
CA SER A 70 12.18 -5.60 -10.42
C SER A 70 12.34 -5.20 -11.88
N TYR A 71 11.98 -6.10 -12.78
CA TYR A 71 11.99 -5.91 -14.22
C TYR A 71 10.59 -6.19 -14.74
N SER A 72 9.96 -5.22 -15.40
CA SER A 72 8.63 -5.44 -15.95
C SER A 72 8.50 -4.99 -17.40
N ALA A 73 7.68 -5.74 -18.14
CA ALA A 73 7.24 -5.41 -19.48
C ALA A 73 5.72 -5.60 -19.56
N ALA A 74 5.01 -4.60 -20.07
CA ALA A 74 3.57 -4.65 -20.18
C ALA A 74 3.09 -4.12 -21.52
N TRP A 75 2.16 -4.80 -22.12
CA TRP A 75 1.37 -4.33 -23.26
C TRP A 75 -0.06 -4.08 -22.81
N GLY A 76 -0.71 -3.06 -23.36
CA GLY A 76 -2.11 -2.83 -23.03
C GLY A 76 -2.71 -1.60 -23.64
N TYR A 77 -3.81 -1.15 -23.05
CA TYR A 77 -4.63 -0.09 -23.57
C TYR A 77 -4.96 0.92 -22.49
N ASP A 78 -4.89 2.21 -22.85
CA ASP A 78 -5.43 3.32 -22.07
C ASP A 78 -6.53 3.98 -22.90
N PHE A 79 -7.71 4.12 -22.35
CA PHE A 79 -8.82 4.80 -23.01
C PHE A 79 -9.69 5.55 -22.02
N ARG A 80 -10.33 6.60 -22.50
CA ARG A 80 -11.22 7.42 -21.68
C ARG A 80 -12.62 7.33 -22.25
N HIS A 81 -13.58 7.10 -21.38
CA HIS A 81 -15.00 7.25 -21.68
C HIS A 81 -15.65 8.16 -20.64
N LYS A 82 -16.21 9.31 -21.07
CA LYS A 82 -16.74 10.36 -20.18
C LYS A 82 -15.69 10.74 -19.10
N ASN A 83 -16.04 10.58 -17.85
CA ASN A 83 -15.20 10.95 -16.69
C ASN A 83 -14.34 9.78 -16.17
N ALA A 84 -14.38 8.62 -16.83
CA ALA A 84 -13.64 7.44 -16.45
C ALA A 84 -12.43 7.21 -17.37
N LEU A 85 -11.26 7.01 -16.75
CA LEU A 85 -10.05 6.53 -17.41
C LEU A 85 -9.90 5.04 -17.14
N PHE A 86 -9.82 4.26 -18.19
CA PHE A 86 -9.60 2.82 -18.14
C PHE A 86 -8.15 2.50 -18.52
N THR A 87 -7.55 1.59 -17.79
CA THR A 87 -6.20 1.08 -18.01
C THR A 87 -6.25 -0.43 -18.03
N VAL A 88 -5.86 -1.06 -19.11
CA VAL A 88 -5.79 -2.53 -19.24
C VAL A 88 -4.37 -2.90 -19.61
N ARG A 89 -3.79 -3.85 -18.91
CA ARG A 89 -2.47 -4.43 -19.22
C ARG A 89 -2.65 -5.95 -19.40
N LEU A 90 -2.28 -6.43 -20.59
CA LEU A 90 -2.41 -7.83 -20.98
C LEU A 90 -1.44 -8.11 -22.15
N PRO A 91 -0.33 -8.79 -21.94
CA PRO A 91 0.20 -9.24 -20.65
C PRO A 91 0.90 -8.12 -19.85
N ASN A 92 1.00 -8.33 -18.55
CA ASN A 92 1.92 -7.63 -17.67
C ASN A 92 2.85 -8.67 -17.05
N ILE A 93 4.10 -8.69 -17.47
CA ILE A 93 5.12 -9.66 -17.04
C ILE A 93 6.10 -8.92 -16.14
N GLU A 94 6.31 -9.42 -14.93
CA GLU A 94 7.21 -8.82 -13.96
C GLU A 94 8.04 -9.92 -13.30
N TYR A 95 9.35 -9.78 -13.33
CA TYR A 95 10.29 -10.62 -12.61
C TYR A 95 10.90 -9.83 -11.45
N ASN A 96 10.85 -10.42 -10.26
CA ASN A 96 11.36 -9.85 -9.03
C ASN A 96 12.45 -10.74 -8.45
N ALA A 97 13.63 -10.16 -8.25
CA ALA A 97 14.78 -10.82 -7.63
C ALA A 97 15.09 -10.16 -6.29
N ILE A 98 15.16 -10.95 -5.22
CA ILE A 98 15.40 -10.48 -3.85
C ILE A 98 16.78 -10.94 -3.38
N ALA A 99 17.74 -10.03 -3.34
CA ALA A 99 19.02 -10.27 -2.70
C ALA A 99 18.87 -10.06 -1.19
N ARG A 100 18.85 -11.16 -0.43
CA ARG A 100 18.70 -11.16 1.02
C ARG A 100 19.97 -10.72 1.70
N ARG A 101 19.84 -10.08 2.87
CA ARG A 101 20.95 -9.73 3.75
C ARG A 101 20.97 -10.65 4.98
N PRO A 102 22.12 -10.81 5.67
CA PRO A 102 22.27 -11.77 6.77
C PRO A 102 21.21 -11.68 7.87
N LYS A 103 20.74 -10.46 8.15
CA LYS A 103 19.68 -10.25 9.15
C LYS A 103 18.34 -10.87 8.71
N LEU A 104 17.99 -10.77 7.43
CA LEU A 104 16.78 -11.40 6.90
C LEU A 104 16.93 -12.92 6.87
N ASP A 105 18.08 -13.46 6.52
CA ASP A 105 18.31 -14.91 6.51
C ASP A 105 18.20 -15.52 7.91
N GLN A 106 18.66 -14.83 8.95
CA GLN A 106 18.45 -15.23 10.35
C GLN A 106 16.96 -15.24 10.72
N LEU A 107 16.19 -14.24 10.29
CA LEU A 107 14.75 -14.19 10.54
C LEU A 107 14.00 -15.32 9.82
N ILE A 108 14.41 -15.64 8.58
CA ILE A 108 13.85 -16.76 7.80
C ILE A 108 14.18 -18.10 8.44
N ALA A 109 15.38 -18.28 8.97
CA ALA A 109 15.78 -19.51 9.67
C ALA A 109 14.89 -19.77 10.90
N ASN A 110 14.47 -18.71 11.59
CA ASN A 110 13.60 -18.77 12.76
C ASN A 110 12.10 -18.86 12.41
N ASN A 111 11.70 -18.45 11.21
CA ASN A 111 10.32 -18.45 10.75
C ASN A 111 10.22 -18.82 9.26
N GLY A 112 9.96 -20.09 8.99
CA GLY A 112 9.91 -20.64 7.63
C GLY A 112 8.84 -20.02 6.72
N LEU A 113 7.79 -19.39 7.26
CA LEU A 113 6.78 -18.69 6.46
C LEU A 113 7.37 -17.49 5.71
N LEU A 114 8.39 -16.85 6.28
CA LEU A 114 9.07 -15.71 5.66
C LEU A 114 9.80 -16.09 4.38
N LYS A 115 10.27 -17.34 4.25
CA LYS A 115 10.95 -17.81 3.05
C LYS A 115 10.13 -17.62 1.79
N ASN A 116 8.83 -17.87 1.88
CA ASN A 116 7.92 -17.77 0.73
C ASN A 116 7.49 -16.33 0.42
N ILE A 117 7.52 -15.46 1.44
CA ILE A 117 7.24 -14.02 1.27
C ILE A 117 8.42 -13.33 0.58
N PHE A 118 9.65 -13.67 1.00
CA PHE A 118 10.90 -13.11 0.47
C PHE A 118 11.56 -14.04 -0.56
N ALA A 119 10.76 -14.50 -1.52
CA ALA A 119 11.22 -15.34 -2.62
C ALA A 119 11.26 -14.55 -3.94
N ASP A 120 12.22 -14.91 -4.78
CA ASP A 120 12.22 -14.50 -6.17
C ASP A 120 10.96 -15.03 -6.85
N GLY A 121 10.47 -14.32 -7.87
CA GLY A 121 9.32 -14.83 -8.56
C GLY A 121 8.89 -14.02 -9.77
N LEU A 122 8.14 -14.73 -10.59
CA LEU A 122 7.53 -14.23 -11.81
C LEU A 122 6.06 -13.91 -11.54
N ILE A 123 5.63 -12.74 -11.96
CA ILE A 123 4.23 -12.38 -12.11
C ILE A 123 3.94 -12.31 -13.60
N SER A 124 2.93 -13.02 -14.05
CA SER A 124 2.36 -12.86 -15.38
C SER A 124 0.88 -12.60 -15.22
N SER A 125 0.53 -11.34 -15.28
CA SER A 125 -0.78 -10.85 -14.82
C SER A 125 -1.57 -10.14 -15.92
N ILE A 126 -2.87 -10.09 -15.68
CA ILE A 126 -3.81 -9.18 -16.33
C ILE A 126 -4.18 -8.14 -15.29
N THR A 127 -4.05 -6.88 -15.63
CA THR A 127 -4.43 -5.78 -14.76
C THR A 127 -5.49 -4.92 -15.43
N VAL A 128 -6.58 -4.64 -14.72
CA VAL A 128 -7.61 -3.70 -15.16
C VAL A 128 -7.77 -2.63 -14.09
N GLY A 129 -7.60 -1.38 -14.50
CA GLY A 129 -7.77 -0.21 -13.64
C GLY A 129 -8.84 0.72 -14.19
N VAL A 130 -9.62 1.30 -13.30
CA VAL A 130 -10.61 2.34 -13.61
C VAL A 130 -10.41 3.50 -12.65
N LEU A 131 -10.25 4.70 -13.17
CA LEU A 131 -10.26 5.94 -12.41
C LEU A 131 -11.41 6.81 -12.87
N LEU A 132 -12.42 6.96 -12.02
CA LEU A 132 -13.55 7.86 -12.23
C LEU A 132 -13.32 9.14 -11.42
N THR A 133 -13.30 10.29 -12.10
CA THR A 133 -13.18 11.60 -11.46
C THR A 133 -14.47 12.37 -11.69
N GLN A 134 -15.16 12.73 -10.60
CA GLN A 134 -16.33 13.57 -10.61
C GLN A 134 -16.00 14.91 -9.98
N GLN A 135 -16.19 15.98 -10.73
CA GLN A 135 -16.00 17.36 -10.27
C GLN A 135 -17.33 18.10 -10.27
N GLN A 136 -17.69 18.60 -9.10
CA GLN A 136 -18.81 19.49 -8.88
C GLN A 136 -18.29 20.84 -8.39
N ARG A 137 -19.15 21.86 -8.24
CA ARG A 137 -18.76 23.22 -7.86
C ARG A 137 -17.88 23.27 -6.60
N ASN A 138 -18.20 22.51 -5.58
CA ASN A 138 -17.52 22.50 -4.29
C ASN A 138 -17.01 21.10 -3.86
N ARG A 139 -17.10 20.10 -4.74
CA ARG A 139 -16.75 18.72 -4.43
C ARG A 139 -15.98 18.08 -5.57
N ILE A 140 -14.87 17.44 -5.23
CA ILE A 140 -14.10 16.57 -6.14
C ILE A 140 -14.13 15.17 -5.53
N THR A 141 -14.52 14.18 -6.33
CA THR A 141 -14.53 12.77 -5.92
C THR A 141 -13.75 11.95 -6.93
N ASN A 142 -12.81 11.16 -6.45
CA ASN A 142 -12.07 10.17 -7.21
C ASN A 142 -12.43 8.78 -6.71
N ILE A 143 -12.79 7.90 -7.64
CA ILE A 143 -13.03 6.49 -7.40
C ILE A 143 -12.01 5.74 -8.23
N ARG A 144 -11.10 5.02 -7.58
CA ARG A 144 -10.13 4.15 -8.24
C ARG A 144 -10.44 2.71 -7.90
N PHE A 145 -10.61 1.91 -8.91
CA PHE A 145 -10.76 0.48 -8.81
C PHE A 145 -9.66 -0.20 -9.61
N ASN A 146 -9.00 -1.19 -9.04
CA ASN A 146 -8.02 -2.01 -9.73
C ASN A 146 -8.28 -3.48 -9.42
N ILE A 147 -8.11 -4.31 -10.43
CA ILE A 147 -8.05 -5.76 -10.30
C ILE A 147 -6.81 -6.26 -11.01
N GLU A 148 -6.03 -7.09 -10.33
CA GLU A 148 -4.88 -7.80 -10.88
C GLU A 148 -5.08 -9.29 -10.67
N GLU A 149 -5.01 -10.05 -11.75
CA GLU A 149 -5.01 -11.49 -11.73
C GLU A 149 -3.65 -11.98 -12.26
N SER A 150 -3.02 -12.92 -11.60
CA SER A 150 -1.77 -13.54 -12.03
C SER A 150 -1.87 -15.06 -11.98
N GLY A 151 -1.50 -15.68 -13.08
CA GLY A 151 -1.30 -17.12 -13.16
C GLY A 151 -2.52 -17.95 -13.56
N LEU A 152 -3.71 -17.39 -13.83
CA LEU A 152 -4.83 -18.17 -14.39
C LEU A 152 -4.54 -18.61 -15.83
N LEU A 153 -4.19 -17.67 -16.70
CA LEU A 153 -3.90 -17.98 -18.10
C LEU A 153 -2.53 -18.62 -18.28
N THR A 154 -1.49 -18.02 -17.71
CA THR A 154 -0.12 -18.51 -17.85
C THR A 154 0.13 -19.79 -17.06
N GLY A 155 -0.57 -20.01 -15.97
CA GLY A 155 -0.53 -21.24 -15.18
C GLY A 155 -1.18 -22.45 -15.85
N MET A 156 -1.90 -22.27 -16.97
CA MET A 156 -2.35 -23.37 -17.82
C MET A 156 -1.20 -23.99 -18.63
N ILE A 157 -0.13 -23.23 -18.84
CA ILE A 157 1.09 -23.69 -19.50
C ILE A 157 1.94 -24.40 -18.44
N ARG A 158 1.89 -25.72 -18.42
CA ARG A 158 2.68 -26.51 -17.47
C ARG A 158 4.12 -26.59 -17.95
N GLN A 159 4.97 -25.76 -17.36
CA GLN A 159 6.42 -25.81 -17.57
C GLN A 159 7.13 -25.71 -16.22
N PRO A 160 8.21 -26.47 -15.97
CA PRO A 160 8.89 -26.50 -14.67
C PRO A 160 9.29 -25.11 -14.14
N LEU A 161 9.73 -24.22 -15.02
CA LEU A 161 10.12 -22.86 -14.68
C LEU A 161 8.91 -22.03 -14.23
N LEU A 162 7.79 -22.13 -14.91
CA LEU A 162 6.56 -21.39 -14.55
C LEU A 162 5.95 -21.97 -13.26
N ASP A 163 5.96 -23.27 -13.10
CA ASP A 163 5.40 -23.92 -11.91
C ASP A 163 6.18 -23.61 -10.63
N SER A 164 7.49 -23.36 -10.72
CA SER A 164 8.33 -23.06 -9.56
C SER A 164 8.35 -21.58 -9.18
N GLN A 165 8.27 -20.66 -10.13
CA GLN A 165 8.48 -19.23 -9.90
C GLN A 165 7.24 -18.37 -10.05
N LEU A 166 6.20 -18.84 -10.77
CA LEU A 166 4.99 -18.07 -11.00
C LEU A 166 4.16 -17.90 -9.72
N PHE A 167 3.86 -16.67 -9.38
CA PHE A 167 2.89 -16.35 -8.33
C PHE A 167 1.47 -16.37 -8.91
N ARG A 168 0.56 -17.09 -8.25
CA ARG A 168 -0.84 -17.24 -8.62
C ARG A 168 -1.73 -16.56 -7.60
N PHE A 169 -2.32 -15.43 -7.97
CA PHE A 169 -3.17 -14.65 -7.06
C PHE A 169 -4.19 -13.80 -7.82
N VAL A 170 -5.23 -13.41 -7.10
CA VAL A 170 -6.13 -12.31 -7.49
C VAL A 170 -6.01 -11.22 -6.43
N LYS A 171 -5.91 -9.97 -6.87
CA LYS A 171 -5.85 -8.78 -6.01
C LYS A 171 -6.86 -7.75 -6.49
N ILE A 172 -7.61 -7.18 -5.56
CA ILE A 172 -8.64 -6.17 -5.84
C ILE A 172 -8.40 -4.99 -4.90
N ASP A 173 -8.38 -3.77 -5.45
CA ASP A 173 -8.24 -2.53 -4.71
C ASP A 173 -9.38 -1.57 -5.06
N LEU A 174 -9.97 -0.96 -4.03
CA LEU A 174 -10.93 0.14 -4.15
C LEU A 174 -10.43 1.32 -3.31
N ASP A 175 -10.23 2.48 -3.94
CA ASP A 175 -9.86 3.74 -3.27
C ASP A 175 -10.88 4.81 -3.63
N LEU A 176 -11.66 5.23 -2.65
CA LEU A 176 -12.65 6.29 -2.76
C LEU A 176 -12.12 7.51 -2.02
N SER A 177 -11.91 8.62 -2.72
CA SER A 177 -11.47 9.86 -2.08
C SER A 177 -12.34 11.04 -2.49
N THR A 178 -12.70 11.86 -1.53
CA THR A 178 -13.56 13.03 -1.74
C THR A 178 -13.00 14.23 -0.99
N LYS A 179 -13.00 15.39 -1.65
CA LYS A 179 -12.74 16.69 -1.04
C LYS A 179 -13.95 17.59 -1.23
N ILE A 180 -14.44 18.13 -0.12
CA ILE A 180 -15.56 19.07 -0.09
C ILE A 180 -15.02 20.43 0.36
N GLN A 181 -15.15 21.45 -0.49
CA GLN A 181 -14.77 22.81 -0.14
C GLN A 181 -15.89 23.47 0.67
N ILE A 182 -15.56 23.95 1.87
CA ILE A 182 -16.49 24.61 2.79
C ILE A 182 -15.96 26.04 3.04
N ARG A 183 -16.42 26.98 2.25
CA ARG A 183 -15.89 28.38 2.26
C ARG A 183 -14.35 28.39 2.07
N ARG A 184 -13.61 28.76 3.10
CA ARG A 184 -12.13 28.82 3.12
C ARG A 184 -11.48 27.52 3.60
N SER A 185 -12.27 26.61 4.16
CA SER A 185 -11.81 25.31 4.69
C SER A 185 -12.20 24.19 3.75
N ALA A 186 -11.62 23.00 3.93
CA ALA A 186 -11.97 21.81 3.16
C ALA A 186 -12.05 20.58 4.06
N LEU A 187 -13.01 19.72 3.76
CA LEU A 187 -13.12 18.39 4.36
C LEU A 187 -12.67 17.37 3.32
N ALA A 188 -11.63 16.63 3.61
CA ALA A 188 -11.12 15.55 2.79
C ALA A 188 -11.37 14.20 3.47
N MET A 189 -11.87 13.24 2.71
CA MET A 189 -12.20 11.90 3.17
C MET A 189 -11.62 10.88 2.21
N ARG A 190 -11.16 9.76 2.72
CA ARG A 190 -10.72 8.61 1.94
C ARG A 190 -11.24 7.33 2.58
N PHE A 191 -11.62 6.38 1.75
CA PHE A 191 -11.85 5.01 2.12
C PHE A 191 -11.07 4.11 1.17
N PHE A 192 -10.26 3.23 1.73
CA PHE A 192 -9.50 2.24 0.99
C PHE A 192 -9.86 0.84 1.46
N ALA A 193 -10.14 -0.04 0.52
CA ALA A 193 -10.30 -1.46 0.75
C ALA A 193 -9.50 -2.23 -0.30
N GLY A 194 -8.57 -3.04 0.15
CA GLY A 194 -7.76 -3.88 -0.72
C GLY A 194 -7.70 -5.30 -0.18
N ALA A 195 -7.82 -6.28 -1.06
CA ALA A 195 -7.74 -7.68 -0.70
C ALA A 195 -7.03 -8.47 -1.81
N GLY A 196 -6.19 -9.41 -1.39
CA GLY A 196 -5.54 -10.34 -2.28
C GLY A 196 -5.66 -11.77 -1.78
N TYR A 197 -5.87 -12.67 -2.70
CA TYR A 197 -6.01 -14.09 -2.44
C TYR A 197 -5.06 -14.87 -3.32
N GLU A 198 -4.12 -15.56 -2.70
CA GLU A 198 -3.21 -16.49 -3.35
C GLU A 198 -3.92 -17.85 -3.50
N PHE A 199 -3.92 -18.42 -4.70
CA PHE A 199 -4.66 -19.64 -5.00
C PHE A 199 -3.79 -20.80 -5.52
N ASP A 200 -2.48 -20.74 -5.29
CA ASP A 200 -1.59 -21.82 -5.67
C ASP A 200 -1.85 -23.07 -4.82
N ASN A 201 -2.54 -24.03 -5.42
CA ASN A 201 -2.82 -25.34 -4.82
C ASN A 201 -1.89 -26.45 -5.34
N THR A 202 -0.84 -26.09 -6.07
CA THR A 202 0.08 -27.10 -6.60
C THR A 202 0.77 -27.85 -5.47
N VAL A 203 1.10 -29.13 -5.75
CA VAL A 203 1.80 -30.07 -4.86
C VAL A 203 3.27 -29.63 -4.65
N ASN A 204 3.50 -28.36 -4.48
CA ASN A 204 4.82 -27.81 -4.25
C ASN A 204 5.15 -27.92 -2.76
N PRO A 205 6.30 -28.51 -2.35
CA PRO A 205 6.69 -28.55 -0.94
C PRO A 205 6.81 -27.16 -0.28
N ASN A 206 6.83 -26.11 -1.10
CA ASN A 206 6.86 -24.71 -0.65
C ASN A 206 5.48 -24.04 -0.81
N LYS A 207 4.41 -24.63 -0.23
CA LYS A 207 3.06 -24.05 -0.25
C LYS A 207 3.08 -22.58 0.16
N ARG A 208 2.52 -21.72 -0.67
CA ARG A 208 2.37 -20.29 -0.42
C ARG A 208 1.04 -20.02 0.27
N TYR A 209 1.02 -19.13 1.24
CA TYR A 209 -0.19 -18.77 2.00
C TYR A 209 -0.52 -17.29 1.85
N ASN A 210 0.40 -16.50 1.28
CA ASN A 210 0.32 -15.06 1.20
C ASN A 210 0.61 -14.58 -0.21
N LEU A 211 0.19 -13.36 -0.50
CA LEU A 211 0.70 -12.61 -1.64
C LEU A 211 2.24 -12.49 -1.58
N PRO A 212 2.93 -12.35 -2.72
CA PRO A 212 4.33 -11.96 -2.71
C PRO A 212 4.52 -10.60 -2.03
N LEU A 213 5.65 -10.38 -1.38
CA LEU A 213 5.97 -9.18 -0.60
C LEU A 213 5.61 -7.87 -1.31
N TYR A 214 5.92 -7.78 -2.60
CA TYR A 214 5.72 -6.59 -3.42
C TYR A 214 4.26 -6.40 -3.88
N ARG A 215 3.35 -7.26 -3.44
CA ARG A 215 1.88 -7.12 -3.61
C ARG A 215 1.14 -7.06 -2.29
N GLN A 216 1.80 -7.35 -1.17
CA GLN A 216 1.20 -7.24 0.16
C GLN A 216 0.93 -5.79 0.55
N TYR A 217 -0.05 -5.62 1.42
CA TYR A 217 -0.39 -4.34 2.03
C TYR A 217 0.40 -4.11 3.32
N PHE A 218 0.53 -2.85 3.69
CA PHE A 218 1.06 -2.43 4.97
C PHE A 218 0.34 -1.17 5.44
N ALA A 219 0.34 -0.93 6.75
CA ALA A 219 -0.24 0.26 7.35
C ALA A 219 0.75 0.99 8.25
N GLY A 220 0.50 2.31 8.41
CA GLY A 220 1.40 3.25 9.09
C GLY A 220 2.13 4.18 8.13
N GLY A 221 2.75 5.21 8.70
CA GLY A 221 3.45 6.24 7.94
C GLY A 221 2.60 7.43 7.50
N PRO A 222 3.21 8.43 6.84
CA PRO A 222 2.58 9.72 6.58
C PRO A 222 1.38 9.68 5.63
N ASN A 223 1.19 8.63 4.85
CA ASN A 223 0.14 8.53 3.82
C ASN A 223 -0.92 7.46 4.13
N SER A 224 -0.91 6.91 5.34
CA SER A 224 -1.82 5.87 5.81
C SER A 224 -2.23 6.17 7.26
N MET A 225 -2.03 5.26 8.17
CA MET A 225 -2.33 5.37 9.61
C MET A 225 -1.24 6.19 10.31
N ARG A 226 -1.36 7.51 10.35
CA ARG A 226 -0.30 8.46 10.74
C ARG A 226 0.18 8.34 12.19
N ALA A 227 -0.63 7.76 13.08
CA ALA A 227 -0.24 7.51 14.47
C ALA A 227 0.72 6.31 14.64
N TRP A 228 1.03 5.59 13.58
CA TRP A 228 2.02 4.50 13.56
C TRP A 228 3.15 4.83 12.60
N ALA A 229 4.37 4.44 12.97
CA ALA A 229 5.48 4.48 12.04
C ALA A 229 5.22 3.54 10.84
N LEU A 230 5.92 3.76 9.75
CA LEU A 230 5.75 3.02 8.50
C LEU A 230 5.89 1.52 8.73
N ARG A 231 4.88 0.73 8.32
CA ARG A 231 4.82 -0.74 8.45
C ARG A 231 4.85 -1.26 9.90
N LYS A 232 4.29 -0.50 10.84
CA LYS A 232 4.31 -0.87 12.27
C LYS A 232 2.91 -1.18 12.82
N LEU A 233 1.86 -1.14 12.02
CA LEU A 233 0.51 -1.49 12.41
C LEU A 233 0.10 -2.85 11.84
N GLY A 234 -0.63 -3.64 12.63
CA GLY A 234 -1.19 -4.95 12.25
C GLY A 234 -0.18 -6.10 12.36
N PRO A 235 -0.43 -7.26 11.75
CA PRO A 235 -1.75 -7.64 11.23
C PRO A 235 -2.75 -7.90 12.36
N GLY A 236 -3.97 -7.42 12.14
CA GLY A 236 -5.08 -7.56 13.09
C GLY A 236 -4.76 -7.06 14.49
N SER A 237 -5.13 -7.83 15.52
CA SER A 237 -4.85 -7.54 16.94
C SER A 237 -3.73 -8.41 17.52
N SER A 238 -2.84 -8.93 16.67
CA SER A 238 -1.71 -9.74 17.13
C SER A 238 -0.64 -8.90 17.84
N ILE A 239 -0.15 -9.40 18.96
CA ILE A 239 1.00 -8.83 19.67
C ILE A 239 2.25 -9.58 19.21
N GLN A 240 3.06 -8.91 18.40
CA GLN A 240 4.27 -9.53 17.87
C GLN A 240 5.49 -9.17 18.71
N SER A 241 6.23 -10.18 19.13
CA SER A 241 7.52 -9.99 19.78
C SER A 241 8.53 -9.44 18.77
N TYR A 242 9.02 -8.23 19.03
CA TYR A 242 10.19 -7.69 18.36
C TYR A 242 11.44 -8.32 19.01
N GLY A 243 11.70 -9.57 18.71
CA GLY A 243 12.87 -10.28 19.18
C GLY A 243 13.60 -10.93 18.02
N ASN A 244 14.55 -11.81 18.31
CA ASN A 244 15.35 -12.53 17.31
C ASN A 244 14.52 -13.37 16.31
N THR A 245 13.21 -13.46 16.47
CA THR A 245 12.30 -14.31 15.69
C THR A 245 11.25 -13.57 14.86
N GLY A 246 11.09 -12.23 15.00
CA GLY A 246 10.04 -11.44 14.32
C GLY A 246 10.57 -10.46 13.29
N LEU A 247 9.86 -10.33 12.15
CA LEU A 247 10.10 -9.23 11.23
C LEU A 247 9.80 -7.90 11.94
N PRO A 248 10.68 -6.90 11.82
CA PRO A 248 10.43 -5.57 12.37
C PRO A 248 9.31 -4.85 11.62
N GLU A 249 8.85 -5.38 10.49
CA GLU A 249 7.84 -4.84 9.60
C GLU A 249 6.65 -5.76 9.48
N ARG A 250 5.48 -5.14 9.30
CA ARG A 250 4.19 -5.82 9.29
C ARG A 250 3.53 -5.68 7.93
N TYR A 251 3.07 -6.81 7.40
CA TYR A 251 2.43 -6.93 6.09
C TYR A 251 1.15 -7.75 6.22
N GLY A 252 0.26 -7.60 5.23
CA GLY A 252 -0.98 -8.35 5.15
C GLY A 252 -1.46 -8.51 3.72
N ASP A 253 -2.44 -9.38 3.53
CA ASP A 253 -3.09 -9.63 2.25
C ASP A 253 -4.41 -8.87 2.09
N LEU A 254 -4.88 -8.23 3.17
CA LEU A 254 -6.07 -7.40 3.23
C LEU A 254 -5.77 -6.11 3.99
N GLN A 255 -6.28 -4.97 3.50
CA GLN A 255 -6.23 -3.66 4.16
C GLN A 255 -7.58 -2.99 4.08
N LEU A 256 -8.04 -2.47 5.22
CA LEU A 256 -9.17 -1.56 5.31
C LEU A 256 -8.68 -0.29 5.98
N GLU A 257 -8.99 0.86 5.38
CA GLU A 257 -8.55 2.15 5.89
C GLU A 257 -9.57 3.24 5.57
N ALA A 258 -9.87 4.08 6.55
CA ALA A 258 -10.67 5.29 6.40
C ALA A 258 -9.91 6.47 6.99
N ASN A 259 -9.80 7.56 6.24
CA ASN A 259 -9.11 8.77 6.67
C ASN A 259 -10.06 9.96 6.56
N LEU A 260 -10.09 10.79 7.58
CA LEU A 260 -10.84 12.03 7.64
C LEU A 260 -9.87 13.16 7.96
N GLU A 261 -9.91 14.25 7.19
CA GLU A 261 -9.03 15.40 7.40
C GLU A 261 -9.78 16.70 7.14
N TYR A 262 -9.92 17.54 8.18
CA TYR A 262 -10.43 18.91 8.09
C TYR A 262 -9.26 19.86 7.95
N ARG A 263 -9.22 20.63 6.86
CA ARG A 263 -8.17 21.58 6.48
C ARG A 263 -8.71 22.99 6.59
N PHE A 264 -8.01 23.88 7.29
CA PHE A 264 -8.42 25.26 7.49
C PHE A 264 -7.23 26.22 7.36
N PRO A 265 -7.46 27.45 6.83
CA PRO A 265 -6.40 28.42 6.69
C PRO A 265 -5.96 28.95 8.05
N LEU A 266 -4.67 29.15 8.23
CA LEU A 266 -4.08 29.82 9.38
C LEU A 266 -3.61 31.23 8.99
N PHE A 267 -2.53 31.30 8.23
CA PHE A 267 -1.94 32.55 7.77
C PHE A 267 -1.19 32.34 6.44
N SER A 268 -0.72 33.45 5.87
CA SER A 268 0.18 33.43 4.71
C SER A 268 1.43 34.21 5.03
N VAL A 269 2.59 33.69 4.69
CA VAL A 269 3.90 34.31 4.92
C VAL A 269 4.80 34.08 3.72
N ALA A 270 5.45 35.13 3.24
CA ALA A 270 6.41 35.08 2.12
C ALA A 270 5.86 34.36 0.88
N GLY A 271 4.58 34.56 0.53
CA GLY A 271 3.93 33.91 -0.60
C GLY A 271 3.47 32.48 -0.38
N CYS A 272 3.83 31.86 0.74
CA CYS A 272 3.38 30.52 1.12
C CYS A 272 2.09 30.59 1.93
N LYS A 273 1.14 29.67 1.69
CA LYS A 273 -0.07 29.51 2.49
C LYS A 273 0.17 28.44 3.56
N VAL A 274 -0.07 28.79 4.81
CA VAL A 274 0.01 27.86 5.95
C VAL A 274 -1.41 27.51 6.37
N ASN A 275 -1.75 26.23 6.26
CA ASN A 275 -3.04 25.68 6.65
C ASN A 275 -2.85 24.73 7.83
N GLY A 276 -3.80 24.75 8.76
CA GLY A 276 -3.92 23.75 9.81
C GLY A 276 -4.72 22.56 9.31
N ALA A 277 -4.53 21.41 9.93
CA ALA A 277 -5.35 20.24 9.72
C ALA A 277 -5.64 19.51 11.03
N LEU A 278 -6.86 19.00 11.17
CA LEU A 278 -7.26 18.03 12.18
C LEU A 278 -7.66 16.75 11.45
N PHE A 279 -7.24 15.61 11.97
CA PHE A 279 -7.48 14.37 11.26
C PHE A 279 -7.72 13.16 12.18
N SER A 280 -8.39 12.16 11.62
CA SER A 280 -8.53 10.83 12.19
C SER A 280 -8.28 9.78 11.12
N ASP A 281 -7.48 8.78 11.47
CA ASP A 281 -7.16 7.62 10.63
C ASP A 281 -7.68 6.37 11.32
N ILE A 282 -8.43 5.53 10.61
CA ILE A 282 -9.09 4.33 11.12
C ILE A 282 -8.76 3.19 10.16
N GLY A 283 -8.24 2.08 10.65
CA GLY A 283 -7.93 0.96 9.75
C GLY A 283 -6.99 -0.07 10.34
N ASN A 284 -6.65 -1.05 9.54
CA ASN A 284 -5.65 -2.08 9.84
C ASN A 284 -5.35 -2.91 8.59
N ILE A 285 -4.42 -3.85 8.73
CA ILE A 285 -4.12 -4.92 7.76
C ILE A 285 -4.36 -6.29 8.39
N TRP A 286 -4.59 -7.30 7.57
CA TRP A 286 -4.79 -8.69 7.99
C TRP A 286 -4.25 -9.65 6.92
N TYR A 287 -4.04 -10.88 7.31
CA TYR A 287 -3.95 -11.98 6.36
C TYR A 287 -5.34 -12.50 6.01
N VAL A 288 -5.48 -13.09 4.82
CA VAL A 288 -6.74 -13.70 4.37
C VAL A 288 -6.79 -15.18 4.73
N LYS A 289 -5.64 -15.88 4.68
CA LYS A 289 -5.53 -17.31 4.94
C LYS A 289 -4.89 -17.63 6.28
N GLN A 290 -5.42 -18.67 6.95
CA GLN A 290 -4.71 -19.30 8.05
C GLN A 290 -3.50 -20.07 7.53
N ALA A 291 -2.38 -19.98 8.23
CA ALA A 291 -1.14 -20.68 7.91
C ALA A 291 -0.56 -21.31 9.19
N PRO A 292 0.26 -22.37 9.09
CA PRO A 292 0.94 -22.96 10.24
C PRO A 292 1.74 -21.91 11.01
N GLY A 293 1.58 -21.86 12.33
CA GLY A 293 2.26 -20.88 13.20
C GLY A 293 1.71 -19.46 13.17
N ARG A 294 0.68 -19.16 12.36
CA ARG A 294 0.00 -17.86 12.35
C ARG A 294 -1.03 -17.77 13.47
N GLN A 295 -1.03 -16.64 14.19
CA GLN A 295 -2.03 -16.37 15.22
C GLN A 295 -3.41 -16.12 14.58
N ARG A 296 -4.49 -16.52 15.27
CA ARG A 296 -5.86 -16.28 14.78
C ARG A 296 -6.19 -14.79 14.67
N GLU A 297 -5.55 -13.98 15.49
CA GLU A 297 -5.66 -12.52 15.54
C GLU A 297 -5.08 -11.83 14.30
N GLU A 298 -4.21 -12.50 13.56
CA GLU A 298 -3.61 -11.99 12.32
C GLU A 298 -4.52 -12.18 11.11
N VAL A 299 -5.50 -13.08 11.19
CA VAL A 299 -6.39 -13.42 10.09
C VAL A 299 -7.69 -12.62 10.19
N PHE A 300 -8.15 -12.07 9.08
CA PHE A 300 -9.36 -11.26 9.00
C PHE A 300 -10.59 -12.02 9.52
N SER A 301 -11.39 -11.36 10.35
CA SER A 301 -12.67 -11.85 10.83
C SER A 301 -13.61 -10.67 11.08
N LEU A 302 -14.80 -10.70 10.49
CA LEU A 302 -15.83 -9.69 10.74
C LEU A 302 -16.23 -9.61 12.22
N GLN A 303 -16.25 -10.74 12.92
CA GLN A 303 -16.60 -10.80 14.34
C GLN A 303 -15.59 -10.08 15.24
N ARG A 304 -14.34 -9.98 14.79
CA ARG A 304 -13.26 -9.31 15.53
C ARG A 304 -12.95 -7.92 15.01
N LEU A 305 -13.59 -7.47 13.94
CA LEU A 305 -13.29 -6.19 13.29
C LEU A 305 -13.24 -5.03 14.30
N GLY A 306 -14.20 -4.97 15.23
CA GLY A 306 -14.22 -3.95 16.28
C GLY A 306 -13.04 -3.99 17.24
N LYS A 307 -12.43 -5.18 17.48
CA LYS A 307 -11.20 -5.33 18.29
C LYS A 307 -9.95 -5.02 17.47
N ASP A 308 -9.95 -5.43 16.20
CA ASP A 308 -8.79 -5.39 15.32
C ASP A 308 -8.55 -3.99 14.73
N ILE A 309 -9.56 -3.13 14.64
CA ILE A 309 -9.42 -1.78 14.08
C ILE A 309 -8.59 -0.89 15.00
N ALA A 310 -7.60 -0.24 14.41
CA ALA A 310 -6.78 0.81 15.00
C ALA A 310 -7.40 2.18 14.71
N ILE A 311 -7.25 3.12 15.65
CA ILE A 311 -7.73 4.49 15.52
C ILE A 311 -6.62 5.45 15.96
N GLY A 312 -6.24 6.34 15.04
CA GLY A 312 -5.31 7.44 15.28
C GLY A 312 -6.01 8.79 15.13
N VAL A 313 -5.61 9.75 15.92
CA VAL A 313 -6.08 11.13 15.81
C VAL A 313 -4.89 12.08 15.83
N GLY A 314 -5.02 13.24 15.19
CA GLY A 314 -3.89 14.15 15.16
C GLY A 314 -4.21 15.51 14.59
N THR A 315 -3.19 16.35 14.64
CA THR A 315 -3.18 17.69 14.05
C THR A 315 -1.94 17.85 13.19
N GLY A 316 -1.94 18.85 12.31
CA GLY A 316 -0.76 19.09 11.49
C GLY A 316 -0.79 20.41 10.76
N LEU A 317 0.36 20.75 10.18
CA LEU A 317 0.56 21.92 9.34
C LEU A 317 0.74 21.51 7.89
N ARG A 318 0.22 22.35 7.00
CA ARG A 318 0.31 22.22 5.54
C ARG A 318 0.91 23.49 4.99
N ILE A 319 2.19 23.48 4.65
CA ILE A 319 2.91 24.63 4.11
C ILE A 319 2.89 24.50 2.59
N ASP A 320 2.06 25.30 1.96
CA ASP A 320 1.81 25.25 0.51
C ASP A 320 2.68 26.27 -0.21
N PHE A 321 3.62 25.75 -1.00
CA PHE A 321 4.56 26.51 -1.84
C PHE A 321 4.08 26.65 -3.30
N THR A 322 2.78 26.41 -3.58
CA THR A 322 2.20 26.42 -4.93
C THR A 322 2.55 25.19 -5.78
N TYR A 323 3.80 24.76 -5.80
CA TYR A 323 4.28 23.59 -6.55
C TYR A 323 4.29 22.30 -5.75
N PHE A 324 4.43 22.41 -4.46
CA PHE A 324 4.42 21.27 -3.51
C PHE A 324 3.96 21.75 -2.14
N VAL A 325 3.52 20.80 -1.34
CA VAL A 325 3.09 21.03 0.05
C VAL A 325 4.00 20.25 0.97
N ILE A 326 4.61 20.92 1.95
CA ILE A 326 5.27 20.26 3.08
C ILE A 326 4.23 20.06 4.17
N ARG A 327 4.18 18.84 4.68
CA ARG A 327 3.23 18.44 5.69
C ARG A 327 3.94 17.96 6.94
N LEU A 328 3.58 18.54 8.07
CA LEU A 328 4.04 18.16 9.40
C LEU A 328 2.82 17.65 10.17
N ASP A 329 2.79 16.37 10.48
CA ASP A 329 1.70 15.74 11.22
C ASP A 329 2.18 15.28 12.59
N TYR A 330 1.42 15.61 13.62
CA TYR A 330 1.59 15.12 14.97
C TYR A 330 0.32 14.38 15.39
N SER A 331 0.46 13.12 15.77
CA SER A 331 -0.66 12.21 15.97
C SER A 331 -0.47 11.33 17.18
N ALA A 332 -1.58 10.85 17.73
CA ALA A 332 -1.61 9.92 18.83
C ALA A 332 -2.49 8.70 18.52
N LYS A 333 -2.10 7.56 19.04
CA LYS A 333 -2.87 6.32 18.98
C LYS A 333 -4.04 6.41 19.94
N ALA A 334 -5.23 6.68 19.43
CA ALA A 334 -6.44 6.67 20.24
C ALA A 334 -6.84 5.25 20.67
N LYS A 335 -6.65 4.28 19.78
CA LYS A 335 -6.86 2.86 20.04
C LYS A 335 -5.82 2.04 19.28
N ASP A 336 -5.01 1.25 19.99
CA ASP A 336 -3.98 0.38 19.41
C ASP A 336 -4.34 -1.09 19.63
N PRO A 337 -4.73 -1.82 18.56
CA PRO A 337 -5.07 -3.24 18.66
C PRO A 337 -3.84 -4.16 18.69
N SER A 338 -2.68 -3.67 18.23
CA SER A 338 -1.46 -4.48 18.09
C SER A 338 -0.24 -3.78 18.68
N PRO A 339 -0.26 -3.45 19.99
CA PRO A 339 0.84 -2.77 20.64
C PRO A 339 2.11 -3.63 20.66
N ALA A 340 3.25 -2.97 20.92
CA ALA A 340 4.48 -3.70 21.26
C ALA A 340 4.27 -4.55 22.52
N PRO A 341 5.00 -5.68 22.69
CA PRO A 341 4.83 -6.59 23.84
C PRO A 341 4.94 -5.90 25.20
N VAL A 342 5.83 -4.92 25.34
CA VAL A 342 5.99 -4.12 26.56
C VAL A 342 4.70 -3.35 26.93
N ASN A 343 3.86 -3.08 25.97
CA ASN A 343 2.60 -2.35 26.12
C ASN A 343 1.36 -3.24 25.93
N ALA A 344 1.50 -4.57 25.96
CA ALA A 344 0.41 -5.53 25.75
C ALA A 344 -0.77 -5.33 26.70
N ALA A 345 -0.52 -4.91 27.94
CA ALA A 345 -1.56 -4.61 28.91
C ALA A 345 -2.49 -3.44 28.52
N PHE A 346 -2.09 -2.63 27.55
CA PHE A 346 -2.85 -1.46 27.05
C PHE A 346 -3.55 -1.73 25.74
N GLN A 347 -3.49 -2.95 25.22
CA GLN A 347 -4.15 -3.38 23.99
C GLN A 347 -5.64 -2.98 24.00
N ASN A 348 -6.09 -2.33 22.93
CA ASN A 348 -7.47 -1.89 22.75
C ASN A 348 -8.02 -0.90 23.79
N LYS A 349 -7.22 -0.39 24.71
CA LYS A 349 -7.63 0.67 25.63
C LYS A 349 -7.56 2.02 24.94
N TRP A 350 -8.61 2.81 25.07
CA TRP A 350 -8.67 4.15 24.55
C TRP A 350 -7.70 5.07 25.29
N PHE A 351 -6.76 5.68 24.55
CA PHE A 351 -5.68 6.52 25.10
C PHE A 351 -4.98 5.87 26.30
N GLY A 352 -4.86 4.55 26.28
CA GLY A 352 -4.52 3.74 27.44
C GLY A 352 -3.04 3.67 27.81
N TYR A 353 -2.14 4.22 27.00
CA TYR A 353 -0.70 4.19 27.28
C TYR A 353 -0.34 5.14 28.44
N PRO A 354 0.48 4.69 29.40
CA PRO A 354 0.84 5.49 30.57
C PRO A 354 1.75 6.67 30.24
N LYS A 355 2.50 6.57 29.16
CA LYS A 355 3.43 7.63 28.72
C LYS A 355 2.99 8.15 27.37
N TRP A 356 2.86 9.47 27.24
CA TRP A 356 2.50 10.12 25.99
C TRP A 356 3.42 9.72 24.82
N LYS A 357 4.72 9.65 25.06
CA LYS A 357 5.73 9.25 24.06
C LYS A 357 5.55 7.85 23.46
N ASP A 358 4.74 6.97 24.07
CA ASP A 358 4.42 5.65 23.54
C ASP A 358 3.20 5.68 22.61
N MET A 359 2.39 6.74 22.72
CA MET A 359 1.21 7.00 21.88
C MET A 359 1.51 7.89 20.68
N ASP A 360 2.38 8.87 20.86
CA ASP A 360 2.58 9.93 19.88
C ASP A 360 3.48 9.49 18.70
N GLN A 361 3.21 10.09 17.56
CA GLN A 361 4.02 9.93 16.35
C GLN A 361 4.09 11.25 15.59
N PHE A 362 5.30 11.63 15.18
CA PHE A 362 5.55 12.72 14.25
C PHE A 362 5.78 12.16 12.85
N GLN A 363 5.16 12.76 11.84
CA GLN A 363 5.32 12.39 10.43
C GLN A 363 5.64 13.63 9.59
N LEU A 364 6.62 13.48 8.72
CA LEU A 364 6.93 14.44 7.66
C LEU A 364 6.41 13.86 6.32
N GLY A 365 5.69 14.65 5.55
CA GLY A 365 5.20 14.26 4.25
C GLY A 365 5.34 15.36 3.21
N ILE A 366 5.39 14.96 1.95
CA ILE A 366 5.34 15.86 0.80
C ILE A 366 4.00 15.63 0.10
N ASN A 367 3.32 16.71 -0.26
CA ASN A 367 1.97 16.74 -0.81
C ASN A 367 0.89 16.21 0.17
N TYR A 368 -0.38 16.25 -0.24
CA TYR A 368 -1.47 15.73 0.55
C TYR A 368 -1.47 14.20 0.56
N PRO A 369 -1.94 13.54 1.67
CA PRO A 369 -1.85 12.09 1.80
C PRO A 369 -2.78 11.35 0.82
N PHE A 370 -3.85 11.98 0.39
CA PHE A 370 -4.80 11.43 -0.59
C PHE A 370 -5.35 12.54 -1.45
N ILE A 371 -6.34 13.14 -1.54
CA ILE A 371 -6.84 14.10 -2.53
C ILE A 371 -6.34 15.54 -2.29
N LEU A 372 -5.93 16.23 -3.35
CA LEU A 372 -5.47 17.63 -3.35
C LEU A 372 -6.58 18.62 -3.02
#